data_c54e53c8472abedebc39d5bfa73b2ce9
#
_entry.id   c54e53c8472abedebc39d5bfa73b2ce9
#
_cell.length_a   1.000
_cell.length_b   1.000
_cell.length_c   1.000
_cell.angle_alpha   90.00
_cell.angle_beta   90.00
_cell.angle_gamma   90.00
#
_symmetry.space_group_name_H-M   'P 1'
#
loop_
_entity.id
_entity.type
_entity.pdbx_description
1 polymer ?
#
loop_
_entity_poly.entity_id
_entity_poly.type
_entity_poly.pdbx_seq_one_letter_code
_entity_poly.pdbx_strand_id
1 'polypeptide(L)'
;MKNREQIRNFSIIAHIDHGKSTLADRLLEQCKAVSVREMEEQLLDNMELERERGITIKARAVRMEYTADNGKTYEMNLIDTPGHVDFNYEVSRSLAACEGALLVVDAAQGIEAQTLGNTYLAIDAGLEVVPVINKIDLPAADAPRVKKEIEDIIGIPAEASPEIPAIMNINIHEVLERIVTDIPSPEGDADAPLRALVFDSQYDPYKGVVVYMRLLDGKICPGMKVKMMATGAEFQVLECGYMLPLGLSPQQELCAGEVGYFTASIKKVSDTRVGDTVTGVENPTPEALPGYRPARPMVFCGIYTEDGSKYPDLRDALEKLQLNDAALSFEPESSVALGFGFRCGFLGMLHMEIIQERLEREFDLDLVTTLPSVIYEVSKTDGTVQRCDNPHDYPSPDVIEEAREPYVKASIMTPQEFVGNIMPMCQDRRGIFKDMQYLDSNLVELHYEMPTGEIIYDFFDALKARTKGYASLDYEFIDYRKSDLVKVDMLLNGDQVDALSFIAHRDKAYGRARRICEKLKENIPRQLFEVPIQAAIGGKVIARETVKALRKDVLAKCYGGDITRKKKLLEKQKEGKKKMRALGTVQLPTEAFMAVLKLDEEN
;
A
#
# COMPACT_ATOMS: atom_id res chain seq x y z
N MET A 1 -25.10 -33.30 -6.99
CA MET A 1 -25.09 -31.83 -6.84
C MET A 1 -24.56 -31.53 -5.44
N LYS A 2 -23.55 -30.71 -5.33
CA LYS A 2 -23.10 -30.21 -4.03
C LYS A 2 -24.22 -29.38 -3.41
N ASN A 3 -24.38 -29.50 -2.11
CA ASN A 3 -25.46 -28.76 -1.43
C ASN A 3 -24.98 -27.33 -1.13
N ARG A 4 -25.39 -26.34 -1.93
CA ARG A 4 -25.05 -24.92 -1.77
C ARG A 4 -25.35 -24.39 -0.34
N GLU A 5 -26.37 -24.92 0.33
CA GLU A 5 -26.69 -24.55 1.71
C GLU A 5 -25.55 -24.86 2.70
N GLN A 6 -24.61 -25.71 2.31
CA GLN A 6 -23.43 -26.07 3.12
C GLN A 6 -22.18 -25.31 2.72
N ILE A 7 -22.27 -24.26 1.89
CA ILE A 7 -21.15 -23.39 1.53
C ILE A 7 -21.17 -22.17 2.45
N ARG A 8 -19.97 -21.73 2.90
CA ARG A 8 -19.76 -20.50 3.66
C ARG A 8 -18.55 -19.77 3.07
N ASN A 9 -18.80 -18.62 2.45
CA ASN A 9 -17.73 -17.76 1.94
C ASN A 9 -17.57 -16.57 2.89
N PHE A 10 -16.42 -16.42 3.47
CA PHE A 10 -16.17 -15.39 4.47
C PHE A 10 -14.76 -14.85 4.39
N SER A 11 -14.61 -13.64 4.90
CA SER A 11 -13.31 -12.97 5.06
C SER A 11 -13.00 -12.75 6.54
N ILE A 12 -11.74 -12.45 6.85
CA ILE A 12 -11.33 -11.99 8.18
C ILE A 12 -10.90 -10.53 8.05
N ILE A 13 -11.59 -9.65 8.74
CA ILE A 13 -11.26 -8.23 8.86
C ILE A 13 -10.75 -7.94 10.27
N ALA A 14 -9.66 -7.20 10.36
CA ALA A 14 -9.01 -6.86 11.61
C ALA A 14 -8.13 -5.63 11.44
N HIS A 15 -7.83 -4.96 12.55
CA HIS A 15 -6.71 -4.03 12.58
C HIS A 15 -5.37 -4.78 12.53
N ILE A 16 -4.30 -4.07 12.19
CA ILE A 16 -2.92 -4.59 12.25
C ILE A 16 -2.65 -5.09 13.67
N ASP A 17 -1.99 -6.23 13.80
CA ASP A 17 -1.64 -6.88 15.06
C ASP A 17 -2.82 -7.41 15.91
N HIS A 18 -4.09 -7.33 15.49
CA HIS A 18 -5.21 -7.94 16.23
C HIS A 18 -5.25 -9.47 16.14
N GLY A 19 -4.36 -10.09 15.36
CA GLY A 19 -4.19 -11.54 15.26
C GLY A 19 -4.96 -12.21 14.15
N LYS A 20 -5.20 -11.51 13.03
CA LYS A 20 -5.87 -12.00 11.82
C LYS A 20 -5.22 -13.28 11.28
N SER A 21 -3.93 -13.23 10.93
CA SER A 21 -3.19 -14.38 10.35
C SER A 21 -3.10 -15.55 11.33
N THR A 22 -2.97 -15.26 12.64
CA THR A 22 -3.00 -16.30 13.68
C THR A 22 -4.35 -17.01 13.74
N LEU A 23 -5.46 -16.27 13.67
CA LEU A 23 -6.79 -16.89 13.61
C LEU A 23 -6.97 -17.73 12.35
N ALA A 24 -6.55 -17.23 11.19
CA ALA A 24 -6.61 -17.96 9.93
C ALA A 24 -5.86 -19.31 10.04
N ASP A 25 -4.66 -19.32 10.59
CA ASP A 25 -3.88 -20.54 10.85
C ASP A 25 -4.64 -21.53 11.75
N ARG A 26 -5.29 -21.04 12.82
CA ARG A 26 -6.06 -21.89 13.73
C ARG A 26 -7.31 -22.49 13.07
N LEU A 27 -7.98 -21.73 12.21
CA LEU A 27 -9.12 -22.26 11.42
C LEU A 27 -8.66 -23.38 10.48
N LEU A 28 -7.52 -23.19 9.79
CA LEU A 28 -6.94 -24.22 8.92
C LEU A 28 -6.55 -25.48 9.69
N GLU A 29 -5.98 -25.31 10.88
CA GLU A 29 -5.58 -26.42 11.76
C GLU A 29 -6.81 -27.21 12.25
N GLN A 30 -7.84 -26.54 12.75
CA GLN A 30 -9.07 -27.17 13.26
C GLN A 30 -9.84 -27.89 12.13
N CYS A 31 -9.89 -27.31 10.94
CA CYS A 31 -10.49 -27.95 9.76
C CYS A 31 -9.60 -29.06 9.15
N LYS A 32 -8.40 -29.29 9.69
CA LYS A 32 -7.42 -30.25 9.17
C LYS A 32 -7.12 -30.04 7.67
N ALA A 33 -7.18 -28.81 7.22
CA ALA A 33 -6.92 -28.43 5.84
C ALA A 33 -5.44 -28.62 5.45
N VAL A 34 -4.56 -28.67 6.46
CA VAL A 34 -3.13 -28.91 6.32
C VAL A 34 -2.69 -29.96 7.35
N SER A 35 -1.73 -30.82 6.98
CA SER A 35 -1.18 -31.78 7.95
C SER A 35 -0.32 -31.06 9.01
N VAL A 36 -0.26 -31.60 10.22
CA VAL A 36 0.52 -31.04 11.33
C VAL A 36 2.02 -30.85 10.98
N ARG A 37 2.54 -31.61 10.00
CA ARG A 37 3.94 -31.50 9.55
C ARG A 37 4.18 -30.39 8.54
N GLU A 38 3.14 -29.95 7.85
CA GLU A 38 3.18 -28.92 6.81
C GLU A 38 2.65 -27.57 7.33
N MET A 39 2.16 -27.55 8.59
CA MET A 39 1.70 -26.34 9.23
C MET A 39 2.88 -25.47 9.62
N GLU A 40 2.92 -24.26 9.08
CA GLU A 40 3.86 -23.20 9.41
C GLU A 40 3.09 -22.01 9.99
N GLU A 41 3.77 -21.15 10.75
CA GLU A 41 3.18 -19.91 11.22
C GLU A 41 2.94 -18.98 10.03
N GLN A 42 1.77 -18.31 10.01
CA GLN A 42 1.34 -17.41 8.93
C GLN A 42 1.35 -18.12 7.55
N LEU A 43 0.73 -19.31 7.51
CA LEU A 43 0.73 -20.17 6.32
C LEU A 43 0.12 -19.49 5.08
N LEU A 44 -0.83 -18.58 5.27
CA LEU A 44 -1.48 -17.85 4.17
C LEU A 44 -0.61 -16.69 3.68
N ASP A 45 0.30 -16.16 4.50
CA ASP A 45 1.24 -15.12 4.12
C ASP A 45 2.43 -15.75 3.36
N ASN A 46 2.32 -15.78 2.03
CA ASN A 46 3.29 -16.49 1.17
C ASN A 46 4.55 -15.69 0.89
N MET A 47 4.48 -14.37 1.00
CA MET A 47 5.64 -13.52 0.76
C MET A 47 6.49 -13.47 2.03
N GLU A 48 7.80 -13.53 1.87
CA GLU A 48 8.74 -13.34 2.98
C GLU A 48 8.52 -11.98 3.66
N LEU A 49 8.22 -10.95 2.87
CA LEU A 49 7.88 -9.61 3.34
C LEU A 49 6.61 -9.55 4.21
N GLU A 50 5.58 -10.33 3.90
CA GLU A 50 4.37 -10.43 4.74
C GLU A 50 4.71 -10.95 6.12
N ARG A 51 5.51 -12.02 6.19
CA ARG A 51 5.96 -12.64 7.44
C ARG A 51 6.90 -11.75 8.25
N GLU A 52 7.85 -11.08 7.59
CA GLU A 52 8.78 -10.16 8.25
C GLU A 52 8.08 -8.93 8.85
N ARG A 53 7.11 -8.37 8.12
CA ARG A 53 6.38 -7.16 8.54
C ARG A 53 5.16 -7.48 9.40
N GLY A 54 4.74 -8.75 9.49
CA GLY A 54 3.55 -9.19 10.23
C GLY A 54 2.23 -8.68 9.64
N ILE A 55 2.20 -8.38 8.33
CA ILE A 55 1.02 -7.85 7.64
C ILE A 55 0.71 -8.68 6.40
N THR A 56 -0.56 -8.92 6.14
CA THR A 56 -1.00 -9.48 4.86
C THR A 56 -1.00 -8.36 3.81
N ILE A 57 -0.28 -8.59 2.72
CA ILE A 57 -0.17 -7.64 1.59
C ILE A 57 -1.18 -8.00 0.52
N LYS A 58 -1.29 -9.28 0.18
CA LYS A 58 -2.14 -9.78 -0.90
C LYS A 58 -3.25 -10.68 -0.37
N ALA A 59 -4.48 -10.44 -0.84
CA ALA A 59 -5.62 -11.30 -0.52
C ALA A 59 -5.38 -12.72 -1.04
N ARG A 60 -5.75 -13.72 -0.23
CA ARG A 60 -5.65 -15.13 -0.59
C ARG A 60 -6.93 -15.88 -0.25
N ALA A 61 -7.44 -16.62 -1.22
CA ALA A 61 -8.60 -17.48 -1.00
C ALA A 61 -8.16 -18.92 -0.74
N VAL A 62 -8.77 -19.56 0.26
CA VAL A 62 -8.46 -20.94 0.64
C VAL A 62 -9.75 -21.67 1.01
N ARG A 63 -9.90 -22.88 0.47
CA ARG A 63 -10.99 -23.78 0.81
C ARG A 63 -10.60 -24.74 1.92
N MET A 64 -11.50 -24.97 2.85
CA MET A 64 -11.44 -25.97 3.90
C MET A 64 -12.77 -26.66 4.10
N GLU A 65 -12.78 -27.82 4.75
CA GLU A 65 -14.00 -28.58 5.08
C GLU A 65 -14.12 -28.69 6.60
N TYR A 66 -15.32 -28.41 7.12
CA TYR A 66 -15.61 -28.48 8.53
C TYR A 66 -16.87 -29.30 8.80
N THR A 67 -16.79 -30.25 9.72
CA THR A 67 -17.99 -31.00 10.18
C THR A 67 -18.47 -30.37 11.47
N ALA A 68 -19.62 -29.71 11.37
CA ALA A 68 -20.22 -28.97 12.48
C ALA A 68 -20.93 -29.91 13.49
N ASP A 69 -21.29 -29.37 14.67
CA ASP A 69 -21.98 -30.09 15.74
C ASP A 69 -23.36 -30.67 15.30
N ASN A 70 -23.96 -30.06 14.27
CA ASN A 70 -25.18 -30.57 13.66
C ASN A 70 -24.98 -31.85 12.79
N GLY A 71 -23.74 -32.33 12.69
CA GLY A 71 -23.36 -33.53 11.92
C GLY A 71 -23.27 -33.34 10.42
N LYS A 72 -23.45 -32.12 9.89
CA LYS A 72 -23.27 -31.77 8.48
C LYS A 72 -21.85 -31.29 8.21
N THR A 73 -21.33 -31.63 7.05
CA THR A 73 -20.03 -31.12 6.59
C THR A 73 -20.23 -29.87 5.73
N TYR A 74 -19.59 -28.80 6.09
CA TYR A 74 -19.63 -27.49 5.41
C TYR A 74 -18.36 -27.26 4.61
N GLU A 75 -18.52 -26.68 3.45
CA GLU A 75 -17.46 -26.14 2.62
C GLU A 75 -17.23 -24.69 3.01
N MET A 76 -16.07 -24.39 3.54
CA MET A 76 -15.69 -23.06 4.01
C MET A 76 -14.64 -22.46 3.09
N ASN A 77 -14.93 -21.33 2.48
CA ASN A 77 -13.99 -20.57 1.66
C ASN A 77 -13.60 -19.32 2.42
N LEU A 78 -12.39 -19.34 2.98
CA LEU A 78 -11.77 -18.18 3.62
C LEU A 78 -11.08 -17.33 2.55
N ILE A 79 -11.42 -16.05 2.49
CA ILE A 79 -10.71 -15.05 1.70
C ILE A 79 -9.99 -14.15 2.68
N ASP A 80 -8.68 -14.38 2.87
CA ASP A 80 -7.84 -13.57 3.74
C ASP A 80 -7.57 -12.22 3.09
N THR A 81 -7.72 -11.12 3.86
CA THR A 81 -7.65 -9.75 3.35
C THR A 81 -6.54 -8.96 4.03
N PRO A 82 -5.90 -8.01 3.33
CA PRO A 82 -5.02 -7.05 4.00
C PRO A 82 -5.74 -6.26 5.10
N GLY A 83 -4.99 -5.84 6.12
CA GLY A 83 -5.54 -5.00 7.19
C GLY A 83 -5.20 -3.51 7.07
N HIS A 84 -4.27 -3.12 6.20
CA HIS A 84 -3.74 -1.76 6.10
C HIS A 84 -4.55 -0.88 5.14
N VAL A 85 -4.67 0.42 5.45
CA VAL A 85 -5.44 1.40 4.67
C VAL A 85 -5.02 1.49 3.21
N ASP A 86 -3.74 1.38 2.90
CA ASP A 86 -3.22 1.40 1.52
C ASP A 86 -3.83 0.30 0.64
N PHE A 87 -4.30 -0.80 1.25
CA PHE A 87 -4.87 -1.95 0.56
C PHE A 87 -6.40 -2.02 0.61
N ASN A 88 -7.10 -0.95 0.98
CA ASN A 88 -8.58 -0.91 1.03
C ASN A 88 -9.22 -1.35 -0.29
N TYR A 89 -8.55 -1.12 -1.41
CA TYR A 89 -9.00 -1.60 -2.72
C TYR A 89 -9.02 -3.13 -2.79
N GLU A 90 -8.03 -3.83 -2.23
CA GLU A 90 -8.01 -5.29 -2.17
C GLU A 90 -9.03 -5.84 -1.17
N VAL A 91 -9.21 -5.15 -0.03
CA VAL A 91 -10.23 -5.49 0.96
C VAL A 91 -11.62 -5.48 0.31
N SER A 92 -12.00 -4.39 -0.35
CA SER A 92 -13.33 -4.26 -0.97
C SER A 92 -13.61 -5.32 -2.03
N ARG A 93 -12.59 -5.74 -2.80
CA ARG A 93 -12.71 -6.82 -3.79
C ARG A 93 -12.95 -8.18 -3.15
N SER A 94 -12.21 -8.47 -2.11
CA SER A 94 -12.30 -9.73 -1.38
C SER A 94 -13.65 -9.85 -0.67
N LEU A 95 -14.11 -8.76 -0.04
CA LEU A 95 -15.43 -8.72 0.61
C LEU A 95 -16.57 -8.99 -0.38
N ALA A 96 -16.52 -8.44 -1.59
CA ALA A 96 -17.57 -8.69 -2.60
C ALA A 96 -17.65 -10.16 -3.08
N ALA A 97 -16.67 -10.98 -2.75
CA ALA A 97 -16.70 -12.42 -3.02
C ALA A 97 -17.24 -13.25 -1.84
N CYS A 98 -17.65 -12.61 -0.74
CA CYS A 98 -18.08 -13.23 0.50
C CYS A 98 -19.57 -12.97 0.80
N GLU A 99 -20.14 -13.78 1.69
CA GLU A 99 -21.43 -13.56 2.33
C GLU A 99 -21.30 -13.11 3.78
N GLY A 100 -20.11 -13.23 4.39
CA GLY A 100 -19.86 -12.79 5.75
C GLY A 100 -18.42 -12.40 6.01
N ALA A 101 -18.21 -11.73 7.14
CA ALA A 101 -16.89 -11.34 7.61
C ALA A 101 -16.72 -11.59 9.11
N LEU A 102 -15.59 -12.17 9.51
CA LEU A 102 -15.19 -12.24 10.92
C LEU A 102 -14.50 -10.94 11.29
N LEU A 103 -15.05 -10.21 12.22
CA LEU A 103 -14.46 -8.99 12.78
C LEU A 103 -13.62 -9.35 14.01
N VAL A 104 -12.29 -9.39 13.85
CA VAL A 104 -11.37 -9.73 14.95
C VAL A 104 -10.95 -8.46 15.68
N VAL A 105 -11.26 -8.39 16.97
CA VAL A 105 -10.92 -7.26 17.84
C VAL A 105 -10.05 -7.74 19.00
N ASP A 106 -8.96 -7.02 19.26
CA ASP A 106 -8.08 -7.26 20.40
C ASP A 106 -8.76 -6.86 21.71
N ALA A 107 -8.83 -7.78 22.68
CA ALA A 107 -9.47 -7.56 23.99
C ALA A 107 -8.80 -6.45 24.82
N ALA A 108 -7.55 -6.12 24.56
CA ALA A 108 -6.82 -5.07 25.27
C ALA A 108 -6.95 -3.70 24.59
N GLN A 109 -6.83 -3.67 23.26
CA GLN A 109 -6.85 -2.42 22.49
C GLN A 109 -8.26 -1.94 22.17
N GLY A 110 -9.20 -2.86 21.85
CA GLY A 110 -10.56 -2.52 21.45
C GLY A 110 -10.68 -2.12 19.98
N ILE A 111 -11.62 -1.22 19.67
CA ILE A 111 -11.89 -0.76 18.31
C ILE A 111 -10.89 0.32 17.91
N GLU A 112 -10.33 0.18 16.70
CA GLU A 112 -9.44 1.15 16.07
C GLU A 112 -9.96 1.63 14.71
N ALA A 113 -9.37 2.69 14.11
CA ALA A 113 -9.89 3.31 12.87
C ALA A 113 -10.02 2.33 11.71
N GLN A 114 -9.02 1.47 11.51
CA GLN A 114 -9.06 0.45 10.45
C GLN A 114 -10.13 -0.62 10.74
N THR A 115 -10.39 -0.93 12.01
CA THR A 115 -11.50 -1.82 12.42
C THR A 115 -12.81 -1.26 11.92
N LEU A 116 -13.08 0.03 12.17
CA LEU A 116 -14.30 0.70 11.71
C LEU A 116 -14.37 0.77 10.19
N GLY A 117 -13.30 1.26 9.54
CA GLY A 117 -13.27 1.41 8.08
C GLY A 117 -13.57 0.09 7.36
N ASN A 118 -12.89 -0.99 7.76
CA ASN A 118 -13.11 -2.32 7.18
C ASN A 118 -14.49 -2.90 7.51
N THR A 119 -15.03 -2.61 8.71
CA THR A 119 -16.38 -3.05 9.09
C THR A 119 -17.45 -2.35 8.25
N TYR A 120 -17.31 -1.05 8.03
CA TYR A 120 -18.25 -0.31 7.16
C TYR A 120 -18.18 -0.80 5.71
N LEU A 121 -16.97 -1.10 5.19
CA LEU A 121 -16.84 -1.72 3.86
C LEU A 121 -17.57 -3.07 3.78
N ALA A 122 -17.52 -3.89 4.84
CA ALA A 122 -18.24 -5.16 4.90
C ALA A 122 -19.77 -4.95 4.96
N ILE A 123 -20.25 -4.01 5.75
CA ILE A 123 -21.68 -3.66 5.87
C ILE A 123 -22.20 -3.09 4.55
N ASP A 124 -21.45 -2.18 3.91
CA ASP A 124 -21.82 -1.60 2.61
C ASP A 124 -21.85 -2.64 1.48
N ALA A 125 -21.03 -3.68 1.60
CA ALA A 125 -21.07 -4.85 0.71
C ALA A 125 -22.23 -5.82 1.02
N GLY A 126 -23.02 -5.56 2.06
CA GLY A 126 -24.16 -6.39 2.48
C GLY A 126 -23.78 -7.69 3.19
N LEU A 127 -22.59 -7.74 3.80
CA LEU A 127 -22.10 -8.93 4.51
C LEU A 127 -22.64 -9.03 5.92
N GLU A 128 -22.85 -10.26 6.39
CA GLU A 128 -23.06 -10.55 7.81
C GLU A 128 -21.72 -10.45 8.55
N VAL A 129 -21.64 -9.59 9.56
CA VAL A 129 -20.41 -9.37 10.33
C VAL A 129 -20.51 -10.08 11.67
N VAL A 130 -19.58 -11.00 11.90
CA VAL A 130 -19.51 -11.82 13.14
C VAL A 130 -18.31 -11.36 13.98
N PRO A 131 -18.53 -10.69 15.12
CA PRO A 131 -17.43 -10.26 15.99
C PRO A 131 -16.75 -11.45 16.69
N VAL A 132 -15.42 -11.36 16.84
CA VAL A 132 -14.56 -12.32 17.53
C VAL A 132 -13.60 -11.53 18.42
N ILE A 133 -13.62 -11.77 19.72
CA ILE A 133 -12.75 -11.09 20.68
C ILE A 133 -11.48 -11.92 20.88
N ASN A 134 -10.36 -11.40 20.47
CA ASN A 134 -9.06 -12.11 20.50
C ASN A 134 -8.14 -11.58 21.62
N LYS A 135 -7.09 -12.34 21.90
CA LYS A 135 -6.04 -12.01 22.89
C LYS A 135 -6.56 -11.84 24.31
N ILE A 136 -7.54 -12.61 24.70
CA ILE A 136 -8.09 -12.60 26.08
C ILE A 136 -7.08 -13.06 27.15
N ASP A 137 -5.95 -13.65 26.73
CA ASP A 137 -4.84 -14.08 27.56
C ASP A 137 -3.93 -12.92 28.02
N LEU A 138 -4.06 -11.74 27.44
CA LEU A 138 -3.26 -10.58 27.83
C LEU A 138 -3.69 -10.01 29.18
N PRO A 139 -2.74 -9.53 30.03
CA PRO A 139 -3.09 -8.96 31.34
C PRO A 139 -4.00 -7.72 31.29
N ALA A 140 -4.00 -7.00 30.16
CA ALA A 140 -4.82 -5.81 29.93
C ALA A 140 -6.15 -6.12 29.21
N ALA A 141 -6.46 -7.40 28.95
CA ALA A 141 -7.67 -7.80 28.24
C ALA A 141 -8.94 -7.49 29.04
N ASP A 142 -9.91 -6.88 28.38
CA ASP A 142 -11.23 -6.56 28.91
C ASP A 142 -12.30 -6.85 27.86
N ALA A 143 -12.63 -8.12 27.70
CA ALA A 143 -13.60 -8.58 26.70
C ALA A 143 -15.00 -7.96 26.91
N PRO A 144 -15.55 -7.83 28.13
CA PRO A 144 -16.84 -7.17 28.34
C PRO A 144 -16.87 -5.72 27.86
N ARG A 145 -15.79 -4.96 28.08
CA ARG A 145 -15.65 -3.58 27.60
C ARG A 145 -15.67 -3.54 26.05
N VAL A 146 -14.86 -4.39 25.42
CA VAL A 146 -14.74 -4.42 23.96
C VAL A 146 -16.05 -4.87 23.29
N LYS A 147 -16.76 -5.84 23.84
CA LYS A 147 -18.11 -6.23 23.36
C LYS A 147 -19.06 -5.05 23.39
N LYS A 148 -19.07 -4.30 24.47
CA LYS A 148 -19.90 -3.10 24.60
C LYS A 148 -19.49 -2.00 23.62
N GLU A 149 -18.19 -1.79 23.39
CA GLU A 149 -17.69 -0.87 22.37
C GLU A 149 -18.21 -1.24 20.96
N ILE A 150 -18.20 -2.53 20.61
CA ILE A 150 -18.72 -3.02 19.32
C ILE A 150 -20.21 -2.70 19.19
N GLU A 151 -20.99 -2.94 20.23
CA GLU A 151 -22.43 -2.64 20.23
C GLU A 151 -22.72 -1.14 20.17
N ASP A 152 -22.03 -0.34 20.98
CA ASP A 152 -22.28 1.10 21.10
C ASP A 152 -21.77 1.89 19.87
N ILE A 153 -20.63 1.49 19.28
CA ILE A 153 -19.96 2.23 18.20
C ILE A 153 -20.38 1.72 16.83
N ILE A 154 -20.40 0.39 16.64
CA ILE A 154 -20.69 -0.22 15.34
C ILE A 154 -22.17 -0.54 15.20
N GLY A 155 -22.85 -0.85 16.30
CA GLY A 155 -24.25 -1.24 16.31
C GLY A 155 -24.49 -2.72 16.00
N ILE A 156 -23.47 -3.58 16.10
CA ILE A 156 -23.56 -5.02 15.87
C ILE A 156 -23.65 -5.74 17.21
N PRO A 157 -24.60 -6.69 17.43
CA PRO A 157 -24.69 -7.47 18.66
C PRO A 157 -23.39 -8.24 18.92
N ALA A 158 -22.77 -8.04 20.07
CA ALA A 158 -21.49 -8.64 20.41
C ALA A 158 -21.49 -9.49 21.69
N GLU A 159 -22.60 -9.53 22.46
CA GLU A 159 -22.68 -10.27 23.72
C GLU A 159 -22.31 -11.75 23.54
N ALA A 160 -22.78 -12.39 22.47
CA ALA A 160 -22.53 -13.80 22.17
C ALA A 160 -21.24 -14.03 21.33
N SER A 161 -20.37 -13.03 21.20
CA SER A 161 -19.12 -13.16 20.44
C SER A 161 -18.16 -14.14 21.09
N PRO A 162 -17.53 -15.04 20.31
CA PRO A 162 -16.50 -15.93 20.82
C PRO A 162 -15.33 -15.15 21.42
N GLU A 163 -14.85 -15.60 22.57
CA GLU A 163 -13.68 -15.07 23.26
C GLU A 163 -12.53 -16.05 23.11
N ILE A 164 -11.48 -15.65 22.39
CA ILE A 164 -10.40 -16.56 22.01
C ILE A 164 -9.02 -16.02 22.38
N PRO A 165 -8.11 -16.84 22.87
CA PRO A 165 -6.68 -16.63 22.78
C PRO A 165 -6.16 -17.41 21.55
N ALA A 166 -6.26 -16.86 20.34
CA ALA A 166 -5.95 -17.57 19.11
C ALA A 166 -4.57 -18.25 19.13
N ILE A 167 -3.58 -17.61 19.75
CA ILE A 167 -2.23 -18.17 19.91
C ILE A 167 -2.22 -19.52 20.66
N MET A 168 -3.14 -19.72 21.60
CA MET A 168 -3.27 -20.94 22.42
C MET A 168 -4.17 -22.00 21.78
N ASN A 169 -4.79 -21.71 20.62
CA ASN A 169 -5.74 -22.60 19.93
C ASN A 169 -6.93 -23.03 20.82
N ILE A 170 -7.46 -22.10 21.62
CA ILE A 170 -8.60 -22.34 22.52
C ILE A 170 -9.83 -21.64 21.95
N ASN A 171 -11.02 -22.27 22.09
CA ASN A 171 -12.32 -21.78 21.64
C ASN A 171 -12.45 -21.52 20.12
N ILE A 172 -11.54 -22.00 19.28
CA ILE A 172 -11.62 -21.85 17.83
C ILE A 172 -12.83 -22.60 17.26
N HIS A 173 -13.24 -23.70 17.91
CA HIS A 173 -14.46 -24.43 17.55
C HIS A 173 -15.71 -23.54 17.62
N GLU A 174 -15.83 -22.66 18.62
CA GLU A 174 -16.94 -21.73 18.72
C GLU A 174 -17.00 -20.74 17.56
N VAL A 175 -15.84 -20.29 17.07
CA VAL A 175 -15.76 -19.42 15.89
C VAL A 175 -16.28 -20.18 14.65
N LEU A 176 -15.88 -21.44 14.46
CA LEU A 176 -16.35 -22.28 13.34
C LEU A 176 -17.86 -22.52 13.40
N GLU A 177 -18.43 -22.80 14.59
CA GLU A 177 -19.87 -22.94 14.75
C GLU A 177 -20.62 -21.62 14.47
N ARG A 178 -20.07 -20.48 14.86
CA ARG A 178 -20.62 -19.16 14.52
C ARG A 178 -20.59 -18.89 13.01
N ILE A 179 -19.53 -19.27 12.31
CA ILE A 179 -19.49 -19.19 10.83
C ILE A 179 -20.63 -20.02 10.22
N VAL A 180 -20.86 -21.22 10.72
CA VAL A 180 -21.94 -22.10 10.23
C VAL A 180 -23.32 -21.52 10.47
N THR A 181 -23.56 -20.94 11.65
CA THR A 181 -24.89 -20.49 12.10
C THR A 181 -25.25 -19.11 11.59
N ASP A 182 -24.29 -18.18 11.60
CA ASP A 182 -24.55 -16.76 11.39
C ASP A 182 -24.31 -16.33 9.94
N ILE A 183 -23.29 -16.88 9.29
CA ILE A 183 -23.01 -16.51 7.89
C ILE A 183 -23.98 -17.25 6.97
N PRO A 184 -24.75 -16.54 6.12
CA PRO A 184 -25.70 -17.18 5.21
C PRO A 184 -24.99 -18.01 4.13
N SER A 185 -25.72 -18.97 3.59
CA SER A 185 -25.26 -19.68 2.39
C SER A 185 -25.36 -18.77 1.16
N PRO A 186 -24.46 -18.95 0.18
CA PRO A 186 -24.51 -18.15 -1.03
C PRO A 186 -25.80 -18.38 -1.83
N GLU A 187 -26.31 -17.33 -2.45
CA GLU A 187 -27.42 -17.40 -3.41
C GLU A 187 -26.91 -17.76 -4.80
N GLY A 188 -27.80 -18.12 -5.71
CA GLY A 188 -27.51 -18.37 -7.14
C GLY A 188 -28.21 -19.60 -7.71
N ASP A 189 -28.23 -19.72 -9.04
CA ASP A 189 -28.84 -20.81 -9.78
C ASP A 189 -27.80 -21.49 -10.68
N ALA A 190 -27.53 -22.77 -10.44
CA ALA A 190 -26.57 -23.56 -11.22
C ALA A 190 -27.00 -23.83 -12.65
N ASP A 191 -28.29 -23.74 -12.97
CA ASP A 191 -28.85 -23.95 -14.30
C ASP A 191 -28.98 -22.64 -15.12
N ALA A 192 -28.74 -21.49 -14.50
CA ALA A 192 -28.71 -20.20 -15.17
C ALA A 192 -27.44 -20.01 -16.04
N PRO A 193 -27.41 -19.01 -16.92
CA PRO A 193 -26.17 -18.62 -17.62
C PRO A 193 -25.03 -18.35 -16.65
N LEU A 194 -23.80 -18.72 -17.01
CA LEU A 194 -22.61 -18.46 -16.20
C LEU A 194 -22.48 -16.96 -15.93
N ARG A 195 -22.38 -16.61 -14.65
CA ARG A 195 -22.12 -15.27 -14.14
C ARG A 195 -21.18 -15.36 -12.95
N ALA A 196 -19.90 -15.06 -13.18
CA ALA A 196 -18.87 -15.11 -12.16
C ALA A 196 -18.11 -13.78 -12.07
N LEU A 197 -17.79 -13.38 -10.86
CA LEU A 197 -17.03 -12.18 -10.56
C LEU A 197 -15.54 -12.52 -10.40
N VAL A 198 -14.68 -11.86 -11.16
CA VAL A 198 -13.23 -11.95 -10.99
C VAL A 198 -12.83 -11.06 -9.83
N PHE A 199 -12.35 -11.62 -8.73
CA PHE A 199 -11.89 -10.84 -7.59
C PHE A 199 -10.36 -10.70 -7.53
N ASP A 200 -9.59 -11.62 -8.17
CA ASP A 200 -8.14 -11.50 -8.32
C ASP A 200 -7.64 -12.28 -9.54
N SER A 201 -6.39 -12.03 -9.94
CA SER A 201 -5.68 -12.81 -10.95
C SER A 201 -4.20 -12.86 -10.64
N GLN A 202 -3.56 -13.98 -10.97
CA GLN A 202 -2.14 -14.18 -10.74
C GLN A 202 -1.48 -14.81 -11.96
N TYR A 203 -0.29 -14.35 -12.27
CA TYR A 203 0.54 -15.00 -13.29
C TYR A 203 1.34 -16.15 -12.68
N ASP A 204 1.17 -17.34 -13.22
CA ASP A 204 1.95 -18.52 -12.91
C ASP A 204 2.85 -18.86 -14.11
N PRO A 205 4.17 -19.04 -13.94
CA PRO A 205 5.09 -19.34 -15.04
C PRO A 205 4.75 -20.62 -15.84
N TYR A 206 4.05 -21.55 -15.22
CA TYR A 206 3.71 -22.85 -15.81
C TYR A 206 2.28 -22.91 -16.36
N LYS A 207 1.33 -22.28 -15.68
CA LYS A 207 -0.11 -22.31 -16.02
C LYS A 207 -0.57 -21.07 -16.80
N GLY A 208 0.26 -20.04 -16.90
CA GLY A 208 -0.14 -18.74 -17.41
C GLY A 208 -0.97 -17.95 -16.39
N VAL A 209 -1.95 -17.16 -16.84
CA VAL A 209 -2.81 -16.42 -15.94
C VAL A 209 -3.81 -17.34 -15.28
N VAL A 210 -3.79 -17.41 -13.95
CA VAL A 210 -4.77 -18.03 -13.08
C VAL A 210 -5.77 -16.96 -12.66
N VAL A 211 -7.04 -17.14 -12.99
CA VAL A 211 -8.10 -16.18 -12.66
C VAL A 211 -8.90 -16.70 -11.48
N TYR A 212 -8.96 -15.94 -10.40
CA TYR A 212 -9.72 -16.24 -9.20
C TYR A 212 -11.10 -15.60 -9.28
N MET A 213 -12.14 -16.39 -9.05
CA MET A 213 -13.51 -15.96 -9.25
C MET A 213 -14.47 -16.52 -8.22
N ARG A 214 -15.56 -15.78 -8.03
CA ARG A 214 -16.74 -16.18 -7.29
C ARG A 214 -17.86 -16.44 -8.30
N LEU A 215 -18.38 -17.68 -8.33
CA LEU A 215 -19.52 -18.03 -9.18
C LEU A 215 -20.82 -17.59 -8.48
N LEU A 216 -21.56 -16.67 -9.10
CA LEU A 216 -22.87 -16.28 -8.63
C LEU A 216 -23.94 -17.19 -9.21
N ASP A 217 -23.90 -17.39 -10.54
CA ASP A 217 -24.84 -18.25 -11.25
C ASP A 217 -24.12 -19.15 -12.26
N GLY A 218 -24.80 -20.20 -12.65
CA GLY A 218 -24.33 -21.15 -13.67
C GLY A 218 -23.21 -22.05 -13.18
N LYS A 219 -22.43 -22.53 -14.13
CA LYS A 219 -21.30 -23.44 -13.89
C LYS A 219 -20.18 -23.18 -14.89
N ILE A 220 -18.96 -23.54 -14.52
CA ILE A 220 -17.77 -23.52 -15.38
C ILE A 220 -17.08 -24.88 -15.35
N CYS A 221 -16.64 -25.36 -16.52
CA CYS A 221 -15.93 -26.63 -16.65
C CYS A 221 -14.81 -26.53 -17.71
N PRO A 222 -13.81 -27.41 -17.67
CA PRO A 222 -12.78 -27.48 -18.69
C PRO A 222 -13.38 -27.69 -20.09
N GLY A 223 -12.83 -27.01 -21.09
CA GLY A 223 -13.33 -27.06 -22.47
C GLY A 223 -14.41 -26.01 -22.80
N MET A 224 -15.06 -25.40 -21.80
CA MET A 224 -16.06 -24.36 -21.99
C MET A 224 -15.41 -23.08 -22.57
N LYS A 225 -16.10 -22.40 -23.49
CA LYS A 225 -15.70 -21.08 -23.96
C LYS A 225 -16.33 -20.01 -23.09
N VAL A 226 -15.51 -19.18 -22.51
CA VAL A 226 -15.90 -18.06 -21.65
C VAL A 226 -15.51 -16.74 -22.26
N LYS A 227 -16.24 -15.69 -21.89
CA LYS A 227 -16.03 -14.32 -22.32
C LYS A 227 -15.93 -13.41 -21.11
N MET A 228 -14.94 -12.54 -21.12
CA MET A 228 -14.80 -11.42 -20.20
C MET A 228 -15.68 -10.28 -20.71
N MET A 229 -16.63 -9.80 -19.89
CA MET A 229 -17.63 -8.84 -20.39
C MET A 229 -17.07 -7.42 -20.58
N ALA A 230 -16.14 -6.98 -19.72
CA ALA A 230 -15.55 -5.63 -19.81
C ALA A 230 -14.50 -5.53 -20.94
N THR A 231 -13.64 -6.54 -21.08
CA THR A 231 -12.58 -6.52 -22.10
C THR A 231 -13.03 -7.09 -23.44
N GLY A 232 -14.11 -7.90 -23.43
CA GLY A 232 -14.61 -8.61 -24.61
C GLY A 232 -13.76 -9.81 -25.04
N ALA A 233 -12.70 -10.13 -24.28
CA ALA A 233 -11.79 -11.22 -24.59
C ALA A 233 -12.48 -12.59 -24.39
N GLU A 234 -12.25 -13.53 -25.32
CA GLU A 234 -12.81 -14.88 -25.28
C GLU A 234 -11.71 -15.91 -25.10
N PHE A 235 -11.94 -16.87 -24.22
CA PHE A 235 -10.98 -17.91 -23.89
C PHE A 235 -11.66 -19.28 -23.79
N GLN A 236 -10.86 -20.33 -24.01
CA GLN A 236 -11.27 -21.69 -23.68
C GLN A 236 -10.67 -22.06 -22.33
N VAL A 237 -11.51 -22.46 -21.39
CA VAL A 237 -11.09 -22.95 -20.06
C VAL A 237 -10.29 -24.23 -20.23
N LEU A 238 -9.07 -24.23 -19.71
CA LEU A 238 -8.20 -25.42 -19.70
C LEU A 238 -8.40 -26.24 -18.43
N GLU A 239 -8.47 -25.56 -17.30
CA GLU A 239 -8.61 -26.15 -15.97
C GLU A 239 -9.43 -25.21 -15.10
N CYS A 240 -10.26 -25.76 -14.22
CA CYS A 240 -10.91 -25.05 -13.12
C CYS A 240 -10.81 -25.86 -11.84
N GLY A 241 -10.92 -25.21 -10.68
CA GLY A 241 -10.80 -25.92 -9.42
C GLY A 241 -10.79 -25.01 -8.20
N TYR A 242 -10.36 -25.57 -7.07
CA TYR A 242 -10.31 -24.90 -5.77
C TYR A 242 -8.89 -24.50 -5.39
N MET A 243 -8.79 -23.44 -4.58
CA MET A 243 -7.56 -23.06 -3.90
C MET A 243 -7.48 -23.81 -2.57
N LEU A 244 -6.46 -24.62 -2.41
CA LEU A 244 -6.11 -25.26 -1.14
C LEU A 244 -4.92 -24.51 -0.49
N PRO A 245 -4.66 -24.69 0.81
CA PRO A 245 -3.55 -24.02 1.48
C PRO A 245 -2.19 -24.23 0.80
N LEU A 246 -1.96 -25.42 0.26
CA LEU A 246 -0.68 -25.81 -0.36
C LEU A 246 -0.71 -25.83 -1.89
N GLY A 247 -1.75 -25.27 -2.53
CA GLY A 247 -1.80 -25.18 -3.99
C GLY A 247 -3.20 -25.28 -4.59
N LEU A 248 -3.24 -25.54 -5.89
CA LEU A 248 -4.46 -25.61 -6.68
C LEU A 248 -4.95 -27.05 -6.81
N SER A 249 -6.26 -27.29 -6.65
CA SER A 249 -6.89 -28.60 -6.79
C SER A 249 -7.86 -28.61 -7.98
N PRO A 250 -7.48 -29.18 -9.13
CA PRO A 250 -8.33 -29.25 -10.30
C PRO A 250 -9.63 -30.02 -10.03
N GLN A 251 -10.73 -29.52 -10.60
CA GLN A 251 -12.06 -30.11 -10.51
C GLN A 251 -12.68 -30.31 -11.90
N GLN A 252 -13.69 -31.13 -11.99
CA GLN A 252 -14.43 -31.35 -13.25
C GLN A 252 -15.36 -30.18 -13.58
N GLU A 253 -15.92 -29.55 -12.55
CA GLU A 253 -16.78 -28.38 -12.67
C GLU A 253 -16.79 -27.57 -11.37
N LEU A 254 -17.09 -26.28 -11.47
CA LEU A 254 -17.49 -25.41 -10.37
C LEU A 254 -18.90 -24.89 -10.64
N CYS A 255 -19.71 -24.78 -9.58
CA CYS A 255 -21.10 -24.37 -9.65
C CYS A 255 -21.38 -23.06 -8.91
N ALA A 256 -22.56 -22.50 -9.14
CA ALA A 256 -23.07 -21.33 -8.42
C ALA A 256 -22.88 -21.46 -6.91
N GLY A 257 -22.36 -20.42 -6.27
CA GLY A 257 -22.04 -20.37 -4.86
C GLY A 257 -20.59 -20.67 -4.52
N GLU A 258 -19.84 -21.32 -5.39
CA GLU A 258 -18.44 -21.70 -5.10
C GLU A 258 -17.45 -20.58 -5.42
N VAL A 259 -16.36 -20.55 -4.66
CA VAL A 259 -15.15 -19.74 -4.90
C VAL A 259 -14.08 -20.67 -5.47
N GLY A 260 -13.48 -20.26 -6.58
CA GLY A 260 -12.50 -21.11 -7.24
C GLY A 260 -11.65 -20.34 -8.26
N TYR A 261 -10.91 -21.07 -9.04
CA TYR A 261 -10.09 -20.55 -10.11
C TYR A 261 -10.39 -21.21 -11.45
N PHE A 262 -10.02 -20.53 -12.52
CA PHE A 262 -9.82 -21.17 -13.82
C PHE A 262 -8.53 -20.71 -14.48
N THR A 263 -8.01 -21.55 -15.37
CA THR A 263 -6.92 -21.21 -16.27
C THR A 263 -7.37 -21.30 -17.71
N ALA A 264 -6.82 -20.44 -18.53
CA ALA A 264 -7.02 -20.46 -19.97
C ALA A 264 -5.70 -20.01 -20.63
N SER A 265 -5.57 -20.16 -21.95
CA SER A 265 -4.37 -19.70 -22.65
C SER A 265 -4.30 -18.16 -22.73
N ILE A 266 -4.39 -17.49 -21.58
CA ILE A 266 -4.38 -16.04 -21.47
C ILE A 266 -2.93 -15.57 -21.51
N LYS A 267 -2.60 -14.76 -22.52
CA LYS A 267 -1.24 -14.28 -22.73
C LYS A 267 -0.97 -12.92 -22.10
N LYS A 268 -2.03 -12.13 -21.90
CA LYS A 268 -1.95 -10.78 -21.32
C LYS A 268 -2.89 -10.69 -20.13
N VAL A 269 -2.39 -10.29 -19.00
CA VAL A 269 -3.22 -10.07 -17.79
C VAL A 269 -4.21 -8.92 -18.01
N SER A 270 -3.88 -7.96 -18.85
CA SER A 270 -4.83 -6.90 -19.25
C SER A 270 -6.14 -7.42 -19.84
N ASP A 271 -6.17 -8.68 -20.31
CA ASP A 271 -7.36 -9.30 -20.87
C ASP A 271 -8.28 -9.87 -19.76
N THR A 272 -7.78 -10.01 -18.52
CA THR A 272 -8.51 -10.48 -17.33
C THR A 272 -8.54 -9.39 -16.27
N ARG A 273 -9.38 -8.41 -16.48
CA ARG A 273 -9.49 -7.31 -15.55
C ARG A 273 -10.17 -7.75 -14.26
N VAL A 274 -9.56 -7.42 -13.12
CA VAL A 274 -10.19 -7.63 -11.80
C VAL A 274 -11.47 -6.79 -11.71
N GLY A 275 -12.56 -7.39 -11.22
CA GLY A 275 -13.90 -6.81 -11.22
C GLY A 275 -14.69 -7.06 -12.49
N ASP A 276 -14.12 -7.77 -13.48
CA ASP A 276 -14.85 -8.15 -14.68
C ASP A 276 -15.81 -9.33 -14.39
N THR A 277 -16.81 -9.44 -15.24
CA THR A 277 -17.76 -10.56 -15.23
C THR A 277 -17.37 -11.59 -16.27
N VAL A 278 -17.24 -12.84 -15.83
CA VAL A 278 -17.05 -14.00 -16.71
C VAL A 278 -18.40 -14.60 -17.06
N THR A 279 -18.65 -14.78 -18.35
CA THR A 279 -19.88 -15.44 -18.86
C THR A 279 -19.57 -16.48 -19.92
N GLY A 280 -20.52 -17.36 -20.22
CA GLY A 280 -20.38 -18.33 -21.31
C GLY A 280 -20.57 -17.66 -22.68
N VAL A 281 -19.77 -18.04 -23.68
CA VAL A 281 -19.90 -17.52 -25.05
C VAL A 281 -21.19 -18.00 -25.72
N GLU A 282 -21.59 -19.27 -25.47
CA GLU A 282 -22.78 -19.88 -26.09
C GLU A 282 -24.10 -19.39 -25.46
N ASN A 283 -24.09 -19.12 -24.16
CA ASN A 283 -25.25 -18.62 -23.41
C ASN A 283 -24.80 -17.48 -22.47
N PRO A 284 -24.56 -16.26 -23.00
CA PRO A 284 -24.08 -15.15 -22.21
C PRO A 284 -25.14 -14.60 -21.26
N THR A 285 -24.72 -14.18 -20.07
CA THR A 285 -25.58 -13.41 -19.17
C THR A 285 -25.90 -12.02 -19.79
N PRO A 286 -27.13 -11.51 -19.64
CA PRO A 286 -27.50 -10.21 -20.23
C PRO A 286 -26.84 -9.03 -19.54
N GLU A 287 -26.51 -9.14 -18.24
CA GLU A 287 -26.01 -8.04 -17.42
C GLU A 287 -24.69 -8.41 -16.75
N ALA A 288 -23.73 -7.50 -16.84
CA ALA A 288 -22.49 -7.59 -16.09
C ALA A 288 -22.75 -7.30 -14.60
N LEU A 289 -21.94 -7.94 -13.75
CA LEU A 289 -21.93 -7.61 -12.32
C LEU A 289 -21.39 -6.19 -12.13
N PRO A 290 -21.82 -5.48 -11.07
CA PRO A 290 -21.18 -4.22 -10.72
C PRO A 290 -19.71 -4.48 -10.48
N GLY A 291 -18.87 -3.89 -11.34
CA GLY A 291 -17.42 -4.02 -11.24
C GLY A 291 -16.85 -3.14 -10.13
N TYR A 292 -15.59 -3.39 -9.80
CA TYR A 292 -14.87 -2.55 -8.85
C TYR A 292 -14.49 -1.22 -9.46
N ARG A 293 -14.44 -0.18 -8.62
CA ARG A 293 -13.80 1.08 -9.00
C ARG A 293 -12.31 0.80 -9.24
N PRO A 294 -11.69 1.31 -10.33
CA PRO A 294 -10.27 1.12 -10.54
C PRO A 294 -9.49 1.77 -9.39
N ALA A 295 -8.45 1.08 -8.94
CA ALA A 295 -7.51 1.65 -7.98
C ALA A 295 -6.91 2.93 -8.56
N ARG A 296 -6.84 3.99 -7.76
CA ARG A 296 -6.22 5.25 -8.16
C ARG A 296 -4.94 5.43 -7.38
N PRO A 297 -3.79 5.48 -8.06
CA PRO A 297 -2.54 5.80 -7.39
C PRO A 297 -2.61 7.17 -6.71
N MET A 298 -2.11 7.23 -5.48
CA MET A 298 -2.06 8.45 -4.66
C MET A 298 -0.63 8.98 -4.52
N VAL A 299 0.36 8.10 -4.59
CA VAL A 299 1.79 8.38 -4.42
C VAL A 299 2.53 8.04 -5.70
N PHE A 300 3.41 8.91 -6.12
CA PHE A 300 4.20 8.74 -7.34
C PHE A 300 5.69 8.94 -7.04
N CYS A 301 6.54 8.04 -7.53
CA CYS A 301 7.99 8.27 -7.54
C CYS A 301 8.63 7.72 -8.81
N GLY A 302 9.80 8.25 -9.16
CA GLY A 302 10.64 7.67 -10.20
C GLY A 302 11.48 6.53 -9.62
N ILE A 303 11.54 5.40 -10.31
CA ILE A 303 12.40 4.27 -9.98
C ILE A 303 13.44 4.10 -11.08
N TYR A 304 14.70 4.07 -10.68
CA TYR A 304 15.87 3.95 -11.56
C TYR A 304 16.76 2.83 -11.07
N THR A 305 17.54 2.24 -11.96
CA THR A 305 18.61 1.31 -11.59
C THR A 305 19.92 2.06 -11.38
N GLU A 306 20.70 1.66 -10.37
CA GLU A 306 22.03 2.25 -10.14
C GLU A 306 22.94 2.06 -11.37
N ASP A 307 22.88 0.88 -11.99
CA ASP A 307 23.51 0.60 -13.28
C ASP A 307 22.47 0.75 -14.42
N GLY A 308 22.59 1.83 -15.20
CA GLY A 308 21.69 2.12 -16.33
C GLY A 308 21.60 1.01 -17.39
N SER A 309 22.54 0.05 -17.42
CA SER A 309 22.47 -1.12 -18.31
C SER A 309 21.35 -2.10 -17.90
N LYS A 310 20.90 -2.07 -16.65
CA LYS A 310 19.80 -2.89 -16.11
C LYS A 310 18.39 -2.29 -16.35
N TYR A 311 18.26 -1.20 -17.08
CA TYR A 311 16.95 -0.62 -17.44
C TYR A 311 15.97 -1.62 -18.09
N PRO A 312 16.40 -2.50 -19.04
CA PRO A 312 15.50 -3.52 -19.58
C PRO A 312 15.03 -4.52 -18.51
N ASP A 313 15.91 -4.88 -17.56
CA ASP A 313 15.58 -5.82 -16.49
C ASP A 313 14.55 -5.20 -15.53
N LEU A 314 14.69 -3.90 -15.22
CA LEU A 314 13.71 -3.15 -14.41
C LEU A 314 12.34 -3.10 -15.10
N ARG A 315 12.30 -2.87 -16.42
CA ARG A 315 11.04 -2.91 -17.18
C ARG A 315 10.37 -4.27 -17.06
N ASP A 316 11.12 -5.34 -17.33
CA ASP A 316 10.60 -6.71 -17.30
C ASP A 316 10.12 -7.10 -15.88
N ALA A 317 10.82 -6.62 -14.84
CA ALA A 317 10.43 -6.82 -13.44
C ALA A 317 9.12 -6.07 -13.11
N LEU A 318 9.00 -4.79 -13.49
CA LEU A 318 7.78 -4.00 -13.29
C LEU A 318 6.58 -4.60 -14.04
N GLU A 319 6.78 -5.04 -15.30
CA GLU A 319 5.75 -5.76 -16.07
C GLU A 319 5.28 -7.02 -15.32
N LYS A 320 6.20 -7.82 -14.79
CA LYS A 320 5.86 -9.03 -14.01
C LYS A 320 5.14 -8.69 -12.70
N LEU A 321 5.57 -7.66 -11.97
CA LEU A 321 4.88 -7.23 -10.75
C LEU A 321 3.47 -6.73 -11.05
N GLN A 322 3.29 -5.93 -12.11
CA GLN A 322 1.97 -5.42 -12.52
C GLN A 322 0.99 -6.55 -12.88
N LEU A 323 1.50 -7.70 -13.35
CA LEU A 323 0.66 -8.88 -13.59
C LEU A 323 -0.03 -9.39 -12.31
N ASN A 324 0.64 -9.21 -11.18
CA ASN A 324 0.18 -9.68 -9.88
C ASN A 324 -0.36 -8.55 -8.99
N ASP A 325 -0.19 -7.30 -9.41
CA ASP A 325 -0.62 -6.12 -8.68
C ASP A 325 -1.25 -5.10 -9.64
N ALA A 326 -2.57 -5.15 -9.72
CA ALA A 326 -3.35 -4.29 -10.62
C ALA A 326 -3.34 -2.80 -10.20
N ALA A 327 -2.87 -2.49 -8.99
CA ALA A 327 -2.78 -1.12 -8.49
C ALA A 327 -1.48 -0.42 -8.91
N LEU A 328 -0.44 -1.19 -9.25
CA LEU A 328 0.82 -0.65 -9.76
C LEU A 328 0.65 -0.09 -11.16
N SER A 329 0.95 1.19 -11.34
CA SER A 329 1.05 1.83 -12.65
C SER A 329 2.48 2.31 -12.88
N PHE A 330 2.98 2.23 -14.10
CA PHE A 330 4.29 2.77 -14.43
C PHE A 330 4.35 3.25 -15.89
N GLU A 331 5.14 4.29 -16.11
CA GLU A 331 5.41 4.88 -17.41
C GLU A 331 6.91 5.15 -17.56
N PRO A 332 7.49 5.05 -18.77
CA PRO A 332 8.89 5.39 -18.98
C PRO A 332 9.19 6.83 -18.58
N GLU A 333 10.26 7.04 -17.86
CA GLU A 333 10.76 8.35 -17.44
C GLU A 333 12.26 8.47 -17.72
N SER A 334 12.76 9.69 -17.87
CA SER A 334 14.18 9.96 -17.98
C SER A 334 14.58 11.13 -17.10
N SER A 335 15.70 10.96 -16.40
CA SER A 335 16.32 11.98 -15.55
C SER A 335 17.71 12.32 -16.09
N VAL A 336 18.06 13.60 -16.08
CA VAL A 336 19.39 14.03 -16.49
C VAL A 336 20.46 13.47 -15.54
N ALA A 337 20.10 13.30 -14.25
CA ALA A 337 21.00 12.82 -13.22
C ALA A 337 21.09 11.28 -13.15
N LEU A 338 19.96 10.58 -13.37
CA LEU A 338 19.81 9.12 -13.12
C LEU A 338 19.68 8.29 -14.42
N GLY A 339 19.50 8.93 -15.56
CA GLY A 339 19.33 8.24 -16.84
C GLY A 339 17.88 7.80 -17.09
N PHE A 340 17.70 6.59 -17.65
CA PHE A 340 16.39 6.05 -17.95
C PHE A 340 15.84 5.26 -16.75
N GLY A 341 14.56 5.43 -16.48
CA GLY A 341 13.82 4.77 -15.41
C GLY A 341 12.32 4.74 -15.69
N PHE A 342 11.55 4.57 -14.63
CA PHE A 342 10.08 4.55 -14.73
C PHE A 342 9.47 5.43 -13.65
N ARG A 343 8.47 6.21 -14.04
CA ARG A 343 7.56 6.89 -13.13
C ARG A 343 6.50 5.90 -12.70
N CYS A 344 6.48 5.57 -11.41
CA CYS A 344 5.59 4.57 -10.83
C CYS A 344 4.55 5.25 -9.94
N GLY A 345 3.31 4.75 -10.00
CA GLY A 345 2.21 5.17 -9.14
C GLY A 345 1.78 4.05 -8.21
N PHE A 346 1.55 4.40 -6.94
CA PHE A 346 1.28 3.50 -5.82
C PHE A 346 0.04 3.96 -5.04
N LEU A 347 -0.61 3.03 -4.33
CA LEU A 347 -1.77 3.33 -3.48
C LEU A 347 -1.39 4.21 -2.29
N GLY A 348 -0.23 3.96 -1.68
CA GLY A 348 0.30 4.68 -0.54
C GLY A 348 1.79 4.41 -0.36
N MET A 349 2.36 4.88 0.76
CA MET A 349 3.79 4.70 1.05
C MET A 349 4.16 3.25 1.31
N LEU A 350 3.37 2.52 2.09
CA LEU A 350 3.62 1.10 2.36
C LEU A 350 3.61 0.28 1.07
N HIS A 351 2.67 0.56 0.16
CA HIS A 351 2.64 -0.08 -1.15
C HIS A 351 3.93 0.21 -1.95
N MET A 352 4.40 1.46 -1.96
CA MET A 352 5.65 1.84 -2.62
C MET A 352 6.86 1.07 -2.05
N GLU A 353 7.00 1.01 -0.73
CA GLU A 353 8.09 0.30 -0.07
C GLU A 353 8.09 -1.19 -0.40
N ILE A 354 6.90 -1.82 -0.38
CA ILE A 354 6.76 -3.24 -0.72
C ILE A 354 7.17 -3.50 -2.17
N ILE A 355 6.74 -2.69 -3.13
CA ILE A 355 7.14 -2.85 -4.52
C ILE A 355 8.64 -2.65 -4.69
N GLN A 356 9.24 -1.66 -4.01
CA GLN A 356 10.68 -1.44 -4.04
C GLN A 356 11.43 -2.67 -3.49
N GLU A 357 11.08 -3.15 -2.30
CA GLU A 357 11.74 -4.33 -1.70
C GLU A 357 11.56 -5.58 -2.57
N ARG A 358 10.41 -5.76 -3.21
CA ARG A 358 10.19 -6.86 -4.14
C ARG A 358 11.08 -6.77 -5.37
N LEU A 359 11.25 -5.58 -5.96
CA LEU A 359 12.17 -5.36 -7.07
C LEU A 359 13.62 -5.66 -6.67
N GLU A 360 14.03 -5.27 -5.48
CA GLU A 360 15.36 -5.52 -4.95
C GLU A 360 15.59 -7.02 -4.66
N ARG A 361 14.66 -7.69 -3.96
CA ARG A 361 14.84 -9.07 -3.48
C ARG A 361 14.48 -10.14 -4.52
N GLU A 362 13.36 -9.98 -5.25
CA GLU A 362 12.90 -11.00 -6.21
C GLU A 362 13.63 -10.91 -7.56
N PHE A 363 14.12 -9.70 -7.94
CA PHE A 363 14.73 -9.44 -9.24
C PHE A 363 16.20 -9.02 -9.18
N ASP A 364 16.80 -8.94 -7.99
CA ASP A 364 18.22 -8.60 -7.78
C ASP A 364 18.61 -7.26 -8.44
N LEU A 365 17.77 -6.23 -8.23
CA LEU A 365 17.96 -4.90 -8.77
C LEU A 365 18.40 -3.94 -7.67
N ASP A 366 19.51 -3.23 -7.90
CA ASP A 366 19.91 -2.09 -7.07
C ASP A 366 19.16 -0.85 -7.57
N LEU A 367 18.30 -0.29 -6.72
CA LEU A 367 17.37 0.77 -7.10
C LEU A 367 17.73 2.12 -6.51
N VAL A 368 17.45 3.17 -7.27
CA VAL A 368 17.44 4.56 -6.82
C VAL A 368 16.03 5.11 -7.03
N THR A 369 15.40 5.56 -5.96
CA THR A 369 14.06 6.17 -6.00
C THR A 369 14.15 7.69 -5.86
N THR A 370 13.24 8.40 -6.52
CA THR A 370 13.09 9.85 -6.33
C THR A 370 12.19 10.13 -5.13
N LEU A 371 12.15 11.39 -4.69
CA LEU A 371 11.22 11.80 -3.64
C LEU A 371 9.78 11.48 -4.05
N PRO A 372 8.99 10.83 -3.16
CA PRO A 372 7.57 10.61 -3.41
C PRO A 372 6.83 11.94 -3.64
N SER A 373 5.86 11.94 -4.51
CA SER A 373 5.02 13.11 -4.81
C SER A 373 3.57 12.70 -5.00
N VAL A 374 2.67 13.69 -4.97
CA VAL A 374 1.27 13.55 -5.33
C VAL A 374 1.03 14.16 -6.70
N ILE A 375 -0.13 13.89 -7.30
CA ILE A 375 -0.54 14.60 -8.52
C ILE A 375 -1.03 15.99 -8.14
N TYR A 376 -0.48 17.01 -8.78
CA TYR A 376 -0.96 18.39 -8.70
C TYR A 376 -1.72 18.75 -9.99
N GLU A 377 -2.77 19.54 -9.88
CA GLU A 377 -3.46 20.11 -11.04
C GLU A 377 -3.10 21.59 -11.18
N VAL A 378 -2.56 21.95 -12.33
CA VAL A 378 -2.14 23.32 -12.63
C VAL A 378 -2.95 23.85 -13.80
N SER A 379 -3.79 24.86 -13.54
CA SER A 379 -4.47 25.64 -14.56
C SER A 379 -3.53 26.70 -15.09
N LYS A 380 -3.33 26.72 -16.41
CA LYS A 380 -2.45 27.69 -17.08
C LYS A 380 -3.25 28.89 -17.59
N THR A 381 -2.56 29.99 -17.82
CA THR A 381 -3.12 31.24 -18.38
C THR A 381 -3.73 31.08 -19.78
N ASP A 382 -3.42 30.00 -20.50
CA ASP A 382 -4.01 29.63 -21.78
C ASP A 382 -5.34 28.84 -21.64
N GLY A 383 -5.81 28.62 -20.40
CA GLY A 383 -7.02 27.86 -20.08
C GLY A 383 -6.86 26.34 -20.07
N THR A 384 -5.64 25.82 -20.29
CA THR A 384 -5.37 24.37 -20.19
C THR A 384 -5.13 23.96 -18.75
N VAL A 385 -5.56 22.73 -18.39
CA VAL A 385 -5.26 22.12 -17.09
C VAL A 385 -4.24 21.01 -17.31
N GLN A 386 -3.09 21.15 -16.65
CA GLN A 386 -2.02 20.14 -16.66
C GLN A 386 -1.98 19.41 -15.33
N ARG A 387 -1.92 18.08 -15.39
CA ARG A 387 -1.62 17.24 -14.24
C ARG A 387 -0.11 17.04 -14.15
N CYS A 388 0.43 17.32 -12.97
CA CYS A 388 1.86 17.26 -12.68
C CYS A 388 2.07 16.27 -11.53
N ASP A 389 2.53 15.08 -11.83
CA ASP A 389 3.01 14.08 -10.88
C ASP A 389 4.53 14.14 -10.70
N ASN A 390 5.24 14.67 -11.71
CA ASN A 390 6.67 14.90 -11.70
C ASN A 390 6.98 16.40 -11.49
N PRO A 391 7.85 16.77 -10.54
CA PRO A 391 8.30 18.17 -10.37
C PRO A 391 8.95 18.76 -11.62
N HIS A 392 9.53 17.93 -12.51
CA HIS A 392 10.12 18.40 -13.77
C HIS A 392 9.07 19.08 -14.67
N ASP A 393 7.85 18.53 -14.69
CA ASP A 393 6.76 18.97 -15.57
C ASP A 393 5.98 20.15 -14.99
N TYR A 394 6.34 20.63 -13.79
CA TYR A 394 5.68 21.76 -13.18
C TYR A 394 5.97 23.03 -13.97
N PRO A 395 4.93 23.75 -14.44
CA PRO A 395 5.10 24.92 -15.29
C PRO A 395 5.83 26.06 -14.60
N SER A 396 6.43 26.96 -15.38
CA SER A 396 7.03 28.18 -14.85
C SER A 396 5.96 29.11 -14.23
N PRO A 397 6.30 29.85 -13.16
CA PRO A 397 5.33 30.68 -12.41
C PRO A 397 4.54 31.67 -13.23
N ASP A 398 5.12 32.15 -14.34
CA ASP A 398 4.50 33.16 -15.23
C ASP A 398 3.35 32.61 -16.09
N VAL A 399 3.24 31.31 -16.26
CA VAL A 399 2.15 30.68 -17.01
C VAL A 399 1.11 29.99 -16.12
N ILE A 400 1.31 30.01 -14.81
CA ILE A 400 0.39 29.43 -13.83
C ILE A 400 -0.69 30.44 -13.47
N GLU A 401 -1.95 30.11 -13.70
CA GLU A 401 -3.12 30.86 -13.21
C GLU A 401 -3.50 30.38 -11.80
N GLU A 402 -3.62 29.06 -11.64
CA GLU A 402 -4.00 28.42 -10.39
C GLU A 402 -3.34 27.05 -10.25
N ALA A 403 -2.81 26.75 -9.06
CA ALA A 403 -2.33 25.43 -8.72
C ALA A 403 -3.23 24.81 -7.64
N ARG A 404 -3.52 23.50 -7.77
CA ARG A 404 -4.35 22.73 -6.85
C ARG A 404 -3.62 21.48 -6.39
N GLU A 405 -3.81 21.15 -5.12
CA GLU A 405 -3.30 19.93 -4.50
C GLU A 405 -4.43 19.01 -4.05
N PRO A 406 -4.21 17.69 -4.03
CA PRO A 406 -5.19 16.73 -3.56
C PRO A 406 -5.37 16.83 -2.05
N TYR A 407 -6.63 16.77 -1.61
CA TYR A 407 -7.04 16.74 -0.20
C TYR A 407 -7.67 15.41 0.14
N VAL A 408 -7.45 14.96 1.37
CA VAL A 408 -8.07 13.78 1.95
C VAL A 408 -8.86 14.15 3.21
N LYS A 409 -9.91 13.38 3.48
CA LYS A 409 -10.56 13.32 4.77
C LYS A 409 -9.76 12.32 5.62
N ALA A 410 -9.14 12.80 6.68
CA ALA A 410 -8.42 11.99 7.64
C ALA A 410 -9.27 11.78 8.89
N SER A 411 -9.47 10.53 9.27
CA SER A 411 -10.14 10.10 10.50
C SER A 411 -9.07 9.53 11.45
N ILE A 412 -8.86 10.22 12.58
CA ILE A 412 -7.86 9.84 13.57
C ILE A 412 -8.57 9.39 14.84
N MET A 413 -8.43 8.12 15.16
CA MET A 413 -8.99 7.55 16.36
C MET A 413 -7.92 7.47 17.44
N THR A 414 -8.22 7.95 18.67
CA THR A 414 -7.22 8.06 19.73
C THR A 414 -7.88 8.14 21.11
N PRO A 415 -7.20 7.66 22.17
CA PRO A 415 -7.58 7.99 23.54
C PRO A 415 -7.59 9.49 23.77
N GLN A 416 -8.57 9.98 24.56
CA GLN A 416 -8.79 11.40 24.83
C GLN A 416 -7.53 12.14 25.34
N GLU A 417 -6.69 11.45 26.11
CA GLU A 417 -5.46 12.03 26.65
C GLU A 417 -4.46 12.53 25.59
N PHE A 418 -4.49 11.96 24.36
CA PHE A 418 -3.58 12.33 23.28
C PHE A 418 -4.13 13.39 22.34
N VAL A 419 -5.40 13.78 22.44
CA VAL A 419 -6.01 14.81 21.57
C VAL A 419 -5.18 16.09 21.57
N GLY A 420 -4.70 16.53 22.75
CA GLY A 420 -3.86 17.70 22.90
C GLY A 420 -2.51 17.64 22.17
N ASN A 421 -1.98 16.45 21.89
CA ASN A 421 -0.75 16.24 21.13
C ASN A 421 -1.00 16.17 19.60
N ILE A 422 -2.18 15.66 19.20
CA ILE A 422 -2.53 15.43 17.80
C ILE A 422 -3.00 16.73 17.14
N MET A 423 -3.84 17.52 17.80
CA MET A 423 -4.40 18.73 17.18
C MET A 423 -3.34 19.71 16.69
N PRO A 424 -2.28 20.05 17.45
CA PRO A 424 -1.20 20.92 16.96
C PRO A 424 -0.45 20.29 15.76
N MET A 425 -0.23 18.97 15.79
CA MET A 425 0.44 18.25 14.70
C MET A 425 -0.35 18.36 13.39
N CYS A 426 -1.67 18.15 13.43
CA CYS A 426 -2.53 18.31 12.27
C CYS A 426 -2.55 19.76 11.77
N GLN A 427 -2.56 20.72 12.70
CA GLN A 427 -2.53 22.15 12.39
C GLN A 427 -1.22 22.57 11.70
N ASP A 428 -0.09 22.08 12.20
CA ASP A 428 1.24 22.29 11.60
C ASP A 428 1.31 21.73 10.17
N ARG A 429 0.53 20.69 9.86
CA ARG A 429 0.42 20.08 8.54
C ARG A 429 -0.76 20.59 7.72
N ARG A 430 -1.18 21.81 7.98
CA ARG A 430 -2.26 22.51 7.25
C ARG A 430 -3.63 21.77 7.31
N GLY A 431 -3.81 20.92 8.32
CA GLY A 431 -5.07 20.22 8.55
C GLY A 431 -6.18 21.18 8.95
N ILE A 432 -7.33 21.03 8.31
CA ILE A 432 -8.55 21.78 8.62
C ILE A 432 -9.41 20.90 9.51
N PHE A 433 -9.50 21.26 10.79
CA PHE A 433 -10.37 20.57 11.75
C PHE A 433 -11.82 20.67 11.33
N LYS A 434 -12.55 19.57 11.33
CA LYS A 434 -13.99 19.51 11.02
C LYS A 434 -14.81 19.31 12.27
N ASP A 435 -14.65 18.15 12.88
CA ASP A 435 -15.35 17.79 14.09
C ASP A 435 -14.54 16.80 14.93
N MET A 436 -15.05 16.54 16.13
CA MET A 436 -14.53 15.57 17.07
C MET A 436 -15.71 14.82 17.67
N GLN A 437 -15.70 13.52 17.55
CA GLN A 437 -16.75 12.65 18.07
C GLN A 437 -16.19 11.82 19.21
N TYR A 438 -16.94 11.76 20.32
CA TYR A 438 -16.65 10.86 21.41
C TYR A 438 -17.35 9.53 21.11
N LEU A 439 -16.57 8.51 20.81
CA LEU A 439 -17.08 7.17 20.54
C LEU A 439 -17.39 6.43 21.84
N ASP A 440 -16.57 6.67 22.87
CA ASP A 440 -16.74 6.18 24.24
C ASP A 440 -16.22 7.24 25.23
N SER A 441 -16.30 6.93 26.55
CA SER A 441 -15.79 7.79 27.62
C SER A 441 -14.32 8.14 27.51
N ASN A 442 -13.51 7.33 26.81
CA ASN A 442 -12.07 7.50 26.66
C ASN A 442 -11.58 7.53 25.19
N LEU A 443 -12.40 7.13 24.23
CA LEU A 443 -12.04 7.04 22.83
C LEU A 443 -12.68 8.18 22.03
N VAL A 444 -11.86 8.87 21.22
CA VAL A 444 -12.25 10.03 20.44
C VAL A 444 -11.85 9.83 18.99
N GLU A 445 -12.72 10.20 18.07
CA GLU A 445 -12.43 10.29 16.64
C GLU A 445 -12.33 11.75 16.22
N LEU A 446 -11.21 12.12 15.63
CA LEU A 446 -10.92 13.46 15.09
C LEU A 446 -11.03 13.44 13.58
N HIS A 447 -11.85 14.30 13.02
CA HIS A 447 -11.98 14.45 11.57
C HIS A 447 -11.27 15.70 11.08
N TYR A 448 -10.35 15.50 10.14
CA TYR A 448 -9.60 16.56 9.48
C TYR A 448 -9.72 16.45 7.97
N GLU A 449 -9.67 17.58 7.28
CA GLU A 449 -9.35 17.63 5.86
C GLU A 449 -7.91 18.10 5.71
N MET A 450 -7.08 17.29 5.06
CA MET A 450 -5.64 17.55 5.00
C MET A 450 -5.11 17.41 3.56
N PRO A 451 -4.09 18.20 3.19
CA PRO A 451 -3.40 17.97 1.94
C PRO A 451 -2.72 16.61 1.95
N THR A 452 -2.93 15.80 0.91
CA THR A 452 -2.36 14.46 0.80
C THR A 452 -0.83 14.47 0.92
N GLY A 453 -0.17 15.48 0.35
CA GLY A 453 1.28 15.65 0.44
C GLY A 453 1.84 15.87 1.85
N GLU A 454 1.02 16.25 2.83
CA GLU A 454 1.43 16.40 4.23
C GLU A 454 1.22 15.11 5.05
N ILE A 455 0.49 14.13 4.50
CA ILE A 455 0.23 12.84 5.16
C ILE A 455 1.24 11.78 4.70
N ILE A 456 1.61 11.81 3.42
CA ILE A 456 2.37 10.74 2.76
C ILE A 456 3.73 10.49 3.43
N TYR A 457 4.43 11.51 3.93
CA TYR A 457 5.83 11.31 4.34
C TYR A 457 5.98 10.65 5.73
N ASP A 458 5.65 11.38 6.78
CA ASP A 458 5.98 10.99 8.15
C ASP A 458 4.80 11.13 9.12
N PHE A 459 3.60 11.40 8.59
CA PHE A 459 2.45 11.69 9.44
C PHE A 459 2.07 10.52 10.33
N PHE A 460 2.05 9.30 9.78
CA PHE A 460 1.68 8.09 10.51
C PHE A 460 2.66 7.78 11.63
N ASP A 461 3.95 7.88 11.36
CA ASP A 461 5.01 7.63 12.35
C ASP A 461 5.02 8.71 13.45
N ALA A 462 4.86 9.97 13.05
CA ALA A 462 4.71 11.07 13.98
C ALA A 462 3.45 10.93 14.86
N LEU A 463 2.35 10.41 14.30
CA LEU A 463 1.12 10.14 15.03
C LEU A 463 1.34 9.03 16.06
N LYS A 464 1.91 7.89 15.65
CA LYS A 464 2.25 6.78 16.54
C LYS A 464 3.21 7.19 17.66
N ALA A 465 4.28 7.91 17.31
CA ALA A 465 5.26 8.38 18.29
C ALA A 465 4.64 9.30 19.37
N ARG A 466 3.73 10.21 18.98
CA ARG A 466 3.08 11.16 19.90
C ARG A 466 1.98 10.55 20.75
N THR A 467 1.47 9.39 20.34
CA THR A 467 0.39 8.67 21.01
C THR A 467 0.83 7.34 21.62
N LYS A 468 2.12 7.05 21.66
CA LYS A 468 2.68 5.78 22.15
C LYS A 468 2.12 4.55 21.42
N GLY A 469 1.75 4.73 20.15
CA GLY A 469 1.18 3.67 19.32
C GLY A 469 -0.35 3.52 19.41
N TYR A 470 -1.03 4.29 20.27
CA TYR A 470 -2.49 4.15 20.50
C TYR A 470 -3.37 4.85 19.46
N ALA A 471 -2.85 5.74 18.62
CA ALA A 471 -3.67 6.37 17.61
C ALA A 471 -3.61 5.59 16.29
N SER A 472 -4.76 5.46 15.67
CA SER A 472 -4.91 4.91 14.32
C SER A 472 -5.40 6.00 13.36
N LEU A 473 -5.06 5.84 12.08
CA LEU A 473 -5.37 6.76 11.01
C LEU A 473 -6.04 6.01 9.87
N ASP A 474 -7.14 6.57 9.37
CA ASP A 474 -7.72 6.25 8.09
C ASP A 474 -7.86 7.51 7.26
N TYR A 475 -7.76 7.41 5.92
CA TYR A 475 -7.93 8.57 5.06
C TYR A 475 -8.54 8.21 3.71
N GLU A 476 -9.35 9.13 3.20
CA GLU A 476 -10.04 8.99 1.91
C GLU A 476 -9.85 10.26 1.08
N PHE A 477 -9.60 10.09 -0.23
CA PHE A 477 -9.49 11.21 -1.16
C PHE A 477 -10.84 11.95 -1.29
N ILE A 478 -10.82 13.29 -1.22
CA ILE A 478 -12.00 14.13 -1.37
C ILE A 478 -12.00 14.84 -2.73
N ASP A 479 -11.10 15.83 -2.87
CA ASP A 479 -11.06 16.75 -4.00
C ASP A 479 -9.68 17.39 -4.21
N TYR A 480 -9.58 18.21 -5.25
CA TYR A 480 -8.42 19.07 -5.48
C TYR A 480 -8.74 20.50 -5.05
N ARG A 481 -7.88 21.11 -4.23
CA ARG A 481 -8.07 22.47 -3.70
C ARG A 481 -6.94 23.39 -4.09
N LYS A 482 -7.29 24.65 -4.31
CA LYS A 482 -6.34 25.72 -4.58
C LYS A 482 -5.31 25.85 -3.46
N SER A 483 -4.03 25.95 -3.85
CA SER A 483 -2.92 26.07 -2.93
C SER A 483 -1.78 26.90 -3.53
N ASP A 484 -1.00 27.59 -2.67
CA ASP A 484 0.19 28.34 -3.09
C ASP A 484 1.39 27.41 -3.19
N LEU A 485 1.45 26.66 -4.30
CA LEU A 485 2.48 25.67 -4.56
C LEU A 485 3.68 26.30 -5.27
N VAL A 486 4.86 25.85 -4.89
CA VAL A 486 6.12 26.23 -5.52
C VAL A 486 6.97 25.02 -5.82
N LYS A 487 7.64 25.06 -6.97
CA LYS A 487 8.70 24.10 -7.30
C LYS A 487 9.98 24.53 -6.65
N VAL A 488 10.63 23.62 -5.95
CA VAL A 488 11.95 23.78 -5.35
C VAL A 488 12.95 22.97 -6.17
N ASP A 489 13.86 23.64 -6.84
CA ASP A 489 14.94 23.02 -7.59
C ASP A 489 16.15 22.82 -6.69
N MET A 490 16.68 21.59 -6.64
CA MET A 490 17.90 21.25 -5.92
C MET A 490 19.11 21.36 -6.83
N LEU A 491 20.15 22.05 -6.37
CA LEU A 491 21.35 22.32 -7.14
C LEU A 491 22.58 21.79 -6.38
N LEU A 492 23.39 20.98 -7.06
CA LEU A 492 24.67 20.51 -6.58
C LEU A 492 25.80 21.08 -7.43
N ASN A 493 26.72 21.75 -6.80
CA ASN A 493 27.82 22.44 -7.49
C ASN A 493 27.36 23.44 -8.58
N GLY A 494 26.10 23.84 -8.56
CA GLY A 494 25.45 24.70 -9.55
C GLY A 494 24.62 23.98 -10.60
N ASP A 495 24.75 22.65 -10.70
CA ASP A 495 23.98 21.83 -11.62
C ASP A 495 22.67 21.37 -10.95
N GLN A 496 21.57 21.44 -11.68
CA GLN A 496 20.26 21.02 -11.18
C GLN A 496 20.20 19.48 -11.10
N VAL A 497 19.72 18.98 -9.96
CA VAL A 497 19.43 17.57 -9.74
C VAL A 497 17.91 17.40 -9.70
N ASP A 498 17.35 17.06 -10.84
CA ASP A 498 15.91 16.91 -11.06
C ASP A 498 15.28 15.86 -10.12
N ALA A 499 15.97 14.74 -9.89
CA ALA A 499 15.54 13.67 -9.00
C ALA A 499 15.33 14.07 -7.52
N LEU A 500 15.94 15.16 -7.08
CA LEU A 500 15.80 15.73 -5.73
C LEU A 500 14.91 16.98 -5.69
N SER A 501 14.43 17.45 -6.86
CA SER A 501 13.50 18.58 -6.93
C SER A 501 12.11 18.15 -6.46
N PHE A 502 11.37 19.05 -5.82
CA PHE A 502 10.05 18.73 -5.29
C PHE A 502 9.09 19.93 -5.38
N ILE A 503 7.80 19.65 -5.27
CA ILE A 503 6.74 20.65 -5.17
C ILE A 503 6.26 20.67 -3.71
N ALA A 504 6.11 21.88 -3.16
CA ALA A 504 5.61 22.07 -1.81
C ALA A 504 4.81 23.37 -1.69
N HIS A 505 3.99 23.47 -0.63
CA HIS A 505 3.39 24.74 -0.25
C HIS A 505 4.49 25.75 0.11
N ARG A 506 4.31 27.01 -0.32
CA ARG A 506 5.32 28.07 -0.15
C ARG A 506 5.84 28.20 1.27
N ASP A 507 4.94 28.16 2.27
CA ASP A 507 5.32 28.30 3.68
C ASP A 507 6.17 27.15 4.21
N LYS A 508 6.04 25.95 3.63
CA LYS A 508 6.78 24.74 4.04
C LYS A 508 8.05 24.52 3.21
N ALA A 509 8.14 25.14 2.03
CA ALA A 509 9.23 24.94 1.08
C ALA A 509 10.61 25.20 1.67
N TYR A 510 10.79 26.29 2.44
CA TYR A 510 12.07 26.63 3.07
C TYR A 510 12.52 25.61 4.11
N GLY A 511 11.61 25.22 5.02
CA GLY A 511 11.94 24.27 6.09
C GLY A 511 12.34 22.91 5.54
N ARG A 512 11.59 22.39 4.55
CA ARG A 512 11.89 21.14 3.88
C ARG A 512 13.19 21.21 3.07
N ALA A 513 13.38 22.25 2.29
CA ALA A 513 14.60 22.47 1.51
C ALA A 513 15.86 22.52 2.40
N ARG A 514 15.78 23.17 3.56
CA ARG A 514 16.88 23.25 4.51
C ARG A 514 17.25 21.87 5.06
N ARG A 515 16.28 21.08 5.51
CA ARG A 515 16.51 19.71 6.01
C ARG A 515 17.16 18.84 4.95
N ILE A 516 16.67 18.88 3.71
CA ILE A 516 17.27 18.15 2.59
C ILE A 516 18.73 18.56 2.37
N CYS A 517 19.03 19.88 2.36
CA CYS A 517 20.41 20.36 2.21
C CYS A 517 21.32 19.88 3.35
N GLU A 518 20.84 19.85 4.59
CA GLU A 518 21.58 19.39 5.77
C GLU A 518 21.89 17.89 5.66
N LYS A 519 20.92 17.05 5.33
CA LYS A 519 21.12 15.59 5.14
C LYS A 519 22.03 15.28 3.96
N LEU A 520 21.87 15.94 2.84
CA LEU A 520 22.80 15.78 1.70
C LEU A 520 24.23 16.13 2.09
N LYS A 521 24.44 17.19 2.89
CA LYS A 521 25.76 17.56 3.37
C LYS A 521 26.41 16.49 4.26
N GLU A 522 25.62 15.77 5.04
CA GLU A 522 26.08 14.69 5.91
C GLU A 522 26.48 13.45 5.12
N ASN A 523 25.73 13.12 4.06
CA ASN A 523 25.87 11.89 3.30
C ASN A 523 26.74 12.01 2.03
N ILE A 524 26.97 13.23 1.52
CA ILE A 524 27.87 13.44 0.38
C ILE A 524 29.33 13.41 0.88
N PRO A 525 30.19 12.51 0.36
CA PRO A 525 31.58 12.43 0.76
C PRO A 525 32.35 13.68 0.35
N ARG A 526 33.28 14.11 1.20
CA ARG A 526 34.13 15.28 0.92
C ARG A 526 34.97 15.04 -0.32
N GLN A 527 34.87 15.97 -1.27
CA GLN A 527 35.63 15.98 -2.50
C GLN A 527 36.92 16.84 -2.36
N LEU A 528 37.76 16.83 -3.40
CA LEU A 528 38.96 17.72 -3.45
C LEU A 528 38.62 19.20 -3.59
N PHE A 529 37.34 19.51 -3.85
CA PHE A 529 36.79 20.87 -3.96
C PHE A 529 35.53 21.00 -3.09
N GLU A 530 35.08 22.23 -2.88
CA GLU A 530 33.85 22.50 -2.13
C GLU A 530 32.63 22.19 -3.02
N VAL A 531 31.67 21.44 -2.47
CA VAL A 531 30.41 21.14 -3.12
C VAL A 531 29.31 21.98 -2.45
N PRO A 532 28.85 23.06 -3.07
CA PRO A 532 27.67 23.78 -2.59
C PRO A 532 26.43 23.01 -2.93
N ILE A 533 25.55 22.82 -1.95
CA ILE A 533 24.21 22.26 -2.04
C ILE A 533 23.27 23.44 -1.88
N GLN A 534 22.37 23.63 -2.85
CA GLN A 534 21.47 24.78 -2.85
C GLN A 534 20.06 24.34 -3.21
N ALA A 535 19.07 24.97 -2.60
CA ALA A 535 17.68 24.85 -3.00
C ALA A 535 17.20 26.21 -3.52
N ALA A 536 16.51 26.24 -4.64
CA ALA A 536 16.08 27.47 -5.30
C ALA A 536 14.62 27.40 -5.72
N ILE A 537 13.91 28.53 -5.66
CA ILE A 537 12.57 28.73 -6.22
C ILE A 537 12.67 29.79 -7.31
N GLY A 538 12.35 29.45 -8.57
CA GLY A 538 12.42 30.36 -9.70
C GLY A 538 13.80 31.01 -9.84
N GLY A 539 14.88 30.24 -9.61
CA GLY A 539 16.27 30.69 -9.66
C GLY A 539 16.77 31.44 -8.42
N LYS A 540 15.92 31.77 -7.46
CA LYS A 540 16.31 32.41 -6.19
C LYS A 540 16.63 31.33 -5.16
N VAL A 541 17.89 31.33 -4.67
CA VAL A 541 18.34 30.41 -3.63
C VAL A 541 17.65 30.73 -2.31
N ILE A 542 16.95 29.72 -1.75
CA ILE A 542 16.24 29.80 -0.46
C ILE A 542 17.00 29.13 0.67
N ALA A 543 17.71 28.02 0.38
CA ALA A 543 18.53 27.31 1.36
C ALA A 543 19.89 26.95 0.75
N ARG A 544 20.92 26.89 1.57
CA ARG A 544 22.29 26.58 1.13
C ARG A 544 23.08 25.90 2.23
N GLU A 545 23.72 24.79 1.87
CA GLU A 545 24.76 24.13 2.66
C GLU A 545 26.00 23.89 1.80
N THR A 546 27.12 23.51 2.41
CA THR A 546 28.35 23.28 1.67
C THR A 546 29.13 22.12 2.28
N VAL A 547 29.44 21.11 1.45
CA VAL A 547 30.39 20.06 1.80
C VAL A 547 31.80 20.60 1.64
N LYS A 548 32.55 20.70 2.74
CA LYS A 548 33.91 21.26 2.75
C LYS A 548 34.87 20.36 1.98
N ALA A 549 35.76 20.95 1.20
CA ALA A 549 36.80 20.24 0.49
C ALA A 549 37.74 19.46 1.44
N LEU A 550 38.24 18.31 0.97
CA LEU A 550 39.37 17.65 1.60
C LEU A 550 40.57 18.59 1.64
N ARG A 551 41.16 18.75 2.81
CA ARG A 551 42.29 19.67 3.01
C ARG A 551 43.57 18.84 3.01
N LYS A 552 44.36 18.95 1.95
CA LYS A 552 45.72 18.43 1.94
C LYS A 552 46.60 19.49 2.59
N ASP A 553 47.33 19.16 3.64
CA ASP A 553 48.28 20.07 4.27
C ASP A 553 49.50 20.25 3.35
N VAL A 554 49.41 21.26 2.49
CA VAL A 554 50.52 21.61 1.58
C VAL A 554 51.66 22.32 2.29
N LEU A 555 51.47 22.71 3.56
CA LEU A 555 52.47 23.39 4.37
C LEU A 555 53.28 22.45 5.26
N ALA A 556 52.86 21.18 5.41
CA ALA A 556 53.54 20.18 6.26
C ALA A 556 55.04 19.99 5.94
N LYS A 557 55.44 20.23 4.69
CA LYS A 557 56.84 20.15 4.25
C LYS A 557 57.59 21.48 4.22
N CYS A 558 56.95 22.56 4.70
CA CYS A 558 57.60 23.87 4.74
C CYS A 558 58.29 24.10 6.10
N TYR A 559 59.56 23.70 6.18
CA TYR A 559 60.43 24.03 7.32
C TYR A 559 60.86 25.50 7.20
N GLY A 560 60.65 26.29 8.26
CA GLY A 560 61.12 27.67 8.38
C GLY A 560 60.10 28.77 8.03
N GLY A 561 60.43 30.02 8.37
CA GLY A 561 59.54 31.18 8.37
C GLY A 561 59.26 31.85 7.01
N ASP A 562 59.46 31.18 5.87
CA ASP A 562 59.22 31.77 4.56
C ASP A 562 57.70 31.93 4.26
N ILE A 563 57.21 33.08 4.68
CA ILE A 563 55.80 33.52 4.52
C ILE A 563 55.41 33.60 3.02
N THR A 564 56.32 34.00 2.17
CA THR A 564 56.08 34.18 0.73
C THR A 564 55.84 32.86 0.04
N ARG A 565 56.64 31.85 0.35
CA ARG A 565 56.46 30.47 -0.16
C ARG A 565 55.17 29.82 0.33
N LYS A 566 54.82 30.03 1.62
CA LYS A 566 53.54 29.56 2.19
C LYS A 566 52.34 30.18 1.49
N LYS A 567 52.34 31.49 1.27
CA LYS A 567 51.27 32.18 0.53
C LYS A 567 51.14 31.65 -0.91
N LYS A 568 52.25 31.46 -1.64
CA LYS A 568 52.28 30.98 -3.01
C LYS A 568 51.75 29.53 -3.14
N LEU A 569 52.05 28.69 -2.16
CA LEU A 569 51.52 27.31 -2.12
C LEU A 569 50.01 27.28 -1.83
N LEU A 570 49.52 28.13 -0.94
CA LEU A 570 48.10 28.28 -0.65
C LEU A 570 47.32 28.83 -1.85
N GLU A 571 47.91 29.82 -2.56
CA GLU A 571 47.29 30.34 -3.81
C GLU A 571 47.21 29.29 -4.90
N LYS A 572 48.28 28.51 -5.15
CA LYS A 572 48.25 27.38 -6.10
C LYS A 572 47.23 26.33 -5.71
N GLN A 573 47.08 26.04 -4.42
CA GLN A 573 46.04 25.10 -3.96
C GLN A 573 44.64 25.66 -4.21
N LYS A 574 44.43 26.97 -3.98
CA LYS A 574 43.15 27.63 -4.25
C LYS A 574 42.80 27.64 -5.74
N GLU A 575 43.77 27.96 -6.60
CA GLU A 575 43.60 27.90 -8.06
C GLU A 575 43.33 26.48 -8.55
N GLY A 576 44.09 25.49 -8.04
CA GLY A 576 43.87 24.08 -8.37
C GLY A 576 42.47 23.59 -7.99
N LYS A 577 41.99 23.96 -6.79
CA LYS A 577 40.62 23.67 -6.35
C LYS A 577 39.54 24.34 -7.22
N LYS A 578 39.80 25.60 -7.65
CA LYS A 578 38.88 26.32 -8.56
C LYS A 578 38.79 25.65 -9.92
N LYS A 579 39.91 25.15 -10.48
CA LYS A 579 39.95 24.40 -11.73
C LYS A 579 39.24 23.04 -11.58
N MET A 580 39.49 22.31 -10.49
CA MET A 580 38.82 21.04 -10.21
C MET A 580 37.31 21.18 -10.06
N ARG A 581 36.86 22.27 -9.41
CA ARG A 581 35.43 22.57 -9.29
C ARG A 581 34.76 22.84 -10.65
N ALA A 582 35.46 23.46 -11.58
CA ALA A 582 34.94 23.77 -12.92
C ALA A 582 34.88 22.54 -13.85
N LEU A 583 35.65 21.48 -13.54
CA LEU A 583 35.77 20.26 -14.37
C LEU A 583 35.15 19.02 -13.69
N GLY A 584 34.87 19.10 -12.38
CA GLY A 584 34.40 17.93 -11.61
C GLY A 584 32.87 17.81 -11.63
N THR A 585 32.36 16.74 -12.19
CA THR A 585 30.98 16.29 -11.95
C THR A 585 30.90 15.67 -10.56
N VAL A 586 29.92 16.07 -9.78
CA VAL A 586 29.63 15.46 -8.48
C VAL A 586 28.66 14.31 -8.71
N GLN A 587 29.16 13.08 -8.57
CA GLN A 587 28.25 11.92 -8.50
C GLN A 587 27.63 11.87 -7.11
N LEU A 588 26.31 11.78 -7.07
CA LEU A 588 25.55 11.55 -5.85
C LEU A 588 25.59 10.05 -5.53
N PRO A 589 26.09 9.64 -4.36
CA PRO A 589 25.99 8.26 -3.94
C PRO A 589 24.52 7.90 -3.66
N THR A 590 24.15 6.65 -3.88
CA THR A 590 22.79 6.11 -3.64
C THR A 590 22.37 6.36 -2.18
N GLU A 591 23.30 6.25 -1.23
CA GLU A 591 23.05 6.51 0.19
C GLU A 591 22.59 7.97 0.45
N ALA A 592 23.01 8.92 -0.38
CA ALA A 592 22.57 10.31 -0.24
C ALA A 592 21.11 10.50 -0.67
N PHE A 593 20.63 9.76 -1.69
CA PHE A 593 19.21 9.72 -2.06
C PHE A 593 18.39 9.05 -0.97
N MET A 594 18.82 7.88 -0.51
CA MET A 594 18.14 7.14 0.56
C MET A 594 18.07 7.94 1.86
N ALA A 595 19.12 8.66 2.22
CA ALA A 595 19.14 9.53 3.40
C ALA A 595 18.14 10.69 3.31
N VAL A 596 17.86 11.19 2.10
CA VAL A 596 16.84 12.22 1.89
C VAL A 596 15.43 11.66 2.01
N LEU A 597 15.19 10.41 1.56
CA LEU A 597 13.91 9.73 1.73
C LEU A 597 13.60 9.47 3.21
N LYS A 598 14.60 9.12 4.00
CA LYS A 598 14.50 8.88 5.46
C LYS A 598 14.49 10.15 6.32
N LEU A 599 14.45 11.33 5.70
CA LEU A 599 14.48 12.63 6.41
C LEU A 599 13.35 12.78 7.42
N ASP A 600 12.27 12.12 7.18
CA ASP A 600 11.04 12.27 7.93
C ASP A 600 10.86 11.14 8.98
N GLU A 601 11.74 10.12 9.01
CA GLU A 601 11.71 9.02 9.99
C GLU A 601 12.40 9.37 11.35
N GLU A 602 13.22 10.42 11.42
CA GLU A 602 14.08 10.74 12.59
C GLU A 602 13.55 11.85 13.51
N ASN A 603 12.27 12.27 13.43
CA ASN A 603 11.73 13.33 14.31
C ASN A 603 10.57 12.89 15.16
#